data_94edc347de2f7de6039736b2d5c45169
#
_entry.id   94edc347de2f7de6039736b2d5c45169
#
_cell.length_a   1.000
_cell.length_b   1.000
_cell.length_c   1.000
_cell.angle_alpha   90.00
_cell.angle_beta   90.00
_cell.angle_gamma   90.00
#
_symmetry.space_group_name_H-M   'P 1'
#
loop_
_entity.id
_entity.type
_entity.pdbx_description
1 polymer ?
#
loop_
_entity_poly.entity_id
_entity_poly.type
_entity_poly.pdbx_seq_one_letter_code
_entity_poly.pdbx_strand_id
1 'polypeptide(L)'
;MNQKTLRFSLFLILFSTTIQLVGQHKWDFDIGLGTSLNTGNVNNCNINNYASVVRNDSVLAFDCHYKFLYSSLINKNNIGNQWEETNFEINGGLKMDYLQYGKYSPFLACEMLTNKYKGYNLKMSGLAGFKYRIYVIPSICDYSISAAFVYDWTDFTDSTVLLNNNYRISIRPKIKQRLTENLTLVNLTFYQPSVLDFGDYIINSTTKLQTKITKKLFLDLAFCYEYRSRVPSENYKHHDIHSEISFRLKF
;
A
#
# COMPACT_ATOMS: atom_id res chain seq x y z
N MET A 1 30.71 -8.14 -11.87
CA MET A 1 30.04 -7.68 -10.64
C MET A 1 28.76 -8.46 -10.51
N ASN A 2 28.53 -9.18 -9.40
CA ASN A 2 27.40 -10.09 -9.24
C ASN A 2 26.10 -9.26 -9.15
N GLN A 3 25.00 -9.70 -9.82
CA GLN A 3 23.72 -8.99 -9.82
C GLN A 3 23.19 -8.66 -8.41
N LYS A 4 23.50 -9.51 -7.42
CA LYS A 4 23.16 -9.27 -6.00
C LYS A 4 23.90 -8.08 -5.42
N THR A 5 25.20 -7.92 -5.77
CA THR A 5 26.02 -6.79 -5.32
C THR A 5 25.56 -5.47 -5.95
N LEU A 6 25.15 -5.50 -7.24
CA LEU A 6 24.63 -4.32 -7.93
C LEU A 6 23.31 -3.83 -7.31
N ARG A 7 22.40 -4.76 -6.97
CA ARG A 7 21.11 -4.44 -6.35
C ARG A 7 21.28 -3.86 -4.94
N PHE A 8 22.22 -4.41 -4.16
CA PHE A 8 22.54 -3.91 -2.82
C PHE A 8 23.21 -2.52 -2.86
N SER A 9 24.11 -2.30 -3.82
CA SER A 9 24.75 -0.98 -4.03
C SER A 9 23.75 0.08 -4.50
N LEU A 10 22.81 -0.27 -5.37
CA LEU A 10 21.74 0.63 -5.81
C LEU A 10 20.82 1.01 -4.64
N PHE A 11 20.51 0.06 -3.77
CA PHE A 11 19.73 0.30 -2.55
C PHE A 11 20.44 1.24 -1.59
N LEU A 12 21.75 1.04 -1.37
CA LEU A 12 22.58 1.90 -0.52
C LEU A 12 22.70 3.33 -1.09
N ILE A 13 22.84 3.48 -2.40
CA ILE A 13 22.92 4.80 -3.06
C ILE A 13 21.58 5.53 -2.96
N LEU A 14 20.45 4.86 -3.22
CA LEU A 14 19.12 5.41 -3.04
C LEU A 14 18.87 5.80 -1.57
N PHE A 15 19.34 5.00 -0.62
CA PHE A 15 19.20 5.27 0.81
C PHE A 15 20.06 6.48 1.25
N SER A 16 21.29 6.61 0.74
CA SER A 16 22.17 7.73 1.07
C SER A 16 21.74 9.06 0.46
N THR A 17 21.18 9.05 -0.75
CA THR A 17 20.65 10.27 -1.39
C THR A 17 19.37 10.76 -0.73
N THR A 18 18.52 9.86 -0.19
CA THR A 18 17.33 10.27 0.56
C THR A 18 17.67 10.95 1.89
N ILE A 19 18.74 10.54 2.58
CA ILE A 19 19.16 11.17 3.85
C ILE A 19 19.63 12.60 3.66
N GLN A 20 20.23 12.95 2.52
CA GLN A 20 20.67 14.33 2.24
C GLN A 20 19.51 15.30 1.93
N LEU A 21 18.34 14.80 1.51
CA LEU A 21 17.15 15.60 1.23
C LEU A 21 16.36 15.99 2.49
N VAL A 22 16.62 15.37 3.63
CA VAL A 22 15.87 15.56 4.91
C VAL A 22 16.20 16.90 5.62
N GLY A 23 17.18 17.68 5.14
CA GLY A 23 17.61 18.94 5.79
C GLY A 23 16.64 20.12 5.67
N GLN A 24 15.50 20.00 4.99
CA GLN A 24 14.51 21.06 4.86
C GLN A 24 13.20 20.68 5.55
N HIS A 25 12.67 21.53 6.42
CA HIS A 25 11.48 21.36 7.29
C HIS A 25 10.15 20.92 6.61
N LYS A 26 10.14 20.62 5.32
CA LYS A 26 8.95 20.27 4.54
C LYS A 26 8.85 18.78 4.19
N TRP A 27 9.85 17.97 4.54
CA TRP A 27 9.91 16.56 4.20
C TRP A 27 9.76 15.71 5.45
N ASP A 28 8.81 14.79 5.41
CA ASP A 28 8.65 13.70 6.38
C ASP A 28 9.18 12.41 5.74
N PHE A 29 9.95 11.65 6.50
CA PHE A 29 10.50 10.38 6.07
C PHE A 29 10.13 9.29 7.07
N ASP A 30 9.47 8.23 6.59
CA ASP A 30 9.05 7.09 7.41
C ASP A 30 9.71 5.80 6.90
N ILE A 31 10.26 5.01 7.80
CA ILE A 31 10.74 3.65 7.54
C ILE A 31 10.06 2.70 8.50
N GLY A 32 9.59 1.57 8.01
CA GLY A 32 8.99 0.53 8.83
C GLY A 32 9.52 -0.85 8.53
N LEU A 33 9.60 -1.65 9.59
CA LEU A 33 9.88 -3.07 9.56
C LEU A 33 8.80 -3.80 10.34
N GLY A 34 8.30 -4.89 9.81
CA GLY A 34 7.23 -5.64 10.43
C GLY A 34 7.11 -7.07 9.97
N THR A 35 6.13 -7.73 10.56
CA THR A 35 5.69 -9.07 10.17
C THR A 35 4.21 -9.02 9.85
N SER A 36 3.75 -9.90 8.97
CA SER A 36 2.35 -10.00 8.62
C SER A 36 1.90 -11.44 8.46
N LEU A 37 0.62 -11.67 8.77
CA LEU A 37 -0.08 -12.91 8.54
C LEU A 37 -1.09 -12.69 7.42
N ASN A 38 -1.02 -13.52 6.39
CA ASN A 38 -1.97 -13.53 5.28
C ASN A 38 -2.83 -14.77 5.34
N THR A 39 -4.12 -14.61 5.02
CA THR A 39 -5.05 -15.70 4.75
C THR A 39 -5.89 -15.37 3.53
N GLY A 40 -6.19 -16.38 2.71
CA GLY A 40 -6.92 -16.18 1.45
C GLY A 40 -6.22 -16.86 0.30
N ASN A 41 -5.80 -16.11 -0.70
CA ASN A 41 -5.03 -16.66 -1.83
C ASN A 41 -3.64 -17.14 -1.39
N VAL A 42 -3.08 -16.48 -0.39
CA VAL A 42 -1.78 -16.85 0.20
C VAL A 42 -1.95 -17.02 1.69
N ASN A 43 -1.53 -18.19 2.23
CA ASN A 43 -1.57 -18.48 3.66
C ASN A 43 -0.13 -18.60 4.18
N ASN A 44 0.39 -17.52 4.74
CA ASN A 44 1.77 -17.48 5.22
C ASN A 44 2.03 -16.36 6.23
N CYS A 45 3.21 -16.42 6.85
CA CYS A 45 3.78 -15.35 7.65
C CYS A 45 4.90 -14.69 6.85
N ASN A 46 4.86 -13.38 6.71
CA ASN A 46 5.84 -12.62 5.94
C ASN A 46 6.68 -11.71 6.82
N ILE A 47 7.86 -11.40 6.34
CA ILE A 47 8.63 -10.23 6.77
C ILE A 47 8.37 -9.13 5.75
N ASN A 48 8.05 -7.94 6.23
CA ASN A 48 7.80 -6.78 5.39
C ASN A 48 8.69 -5.61 5.80
N ASN A 49 8.99 -4.78 4.83
CA ASN A 49 9.54 -3.46 5.05
C ASN A 49 8.81 -2.44 4.16
N TYR A 50 8.80 -1.20 4.60
CA TYR A 50 8.30 -0.11 3.80
C TYR A 50 9.11 1.16 4.06
N ALA A 51 9.10 2.04 3.09
CA ALA A 51 9.58 3.40 3.24
C ALA A 51 8.63 4.35 2.55
N SER A 52 8.46 5.54 3.10
CA SER A 52 7.74 6.62 2.46
C SER A 52 8.45 7.95 2.65
N VAL A 53 8.36 8.79 1.65
CA VAL A 53 8.84 10.16 1.65
C VAL A 53 7.68 11.05 1.31
N VAL A 54 7.32 11.94 2.22
CA VAL A 54 6.19 12.85 2.05
C VAL A 54 6.69 14.28 2.13
N ARG A 55 6.43 15.06 1.07
CA ARG A 55 6.56 16.50 1.13
C ARG A 55 5.22 17.12 1.45
N ASN A 56 5.15 17.74 2.63
CA ASN A 56 3.96 18.43 3.10
C ASN A 56 4.07 19.93 2.83
N ASP A 57 3.43 20.38 1.74
CA ASP A 57 3.28 21.79 1.43
C ASP A 57 1.78 22.14 1.40
N SER A 58 1.45 23.40 1.65
CA SER A 58 0.04 23.85 1.65
C SER A 58 -0.58 23.81 0.27
N VAL A 59 0.21 24.06 -0.77
CA VAL A 59 -0.24 24.12 -2.16
C VAL A 59 -0.08 22.76 -2.85
N LEU A 60 1.10 22.15 -2.74
CA LEU A 60 1.43 20.92 -3.43
C LEU A 60 2.08 19.94 -2.47
N ALA A 61 1.44 18.81 -2.22
CA ALA A 61 2.00 17.72 -1.44
C ALA A 61 2.37 16.55 -2.34
N PHE A 62 3.48 15.93 -2.01
CA PHE A 62 4.02 14.76 -2.69
C PHE A 62 4.14 13.62 -1.69
N ASP A 63 3.71 12.43 -2.09
CA ASP A 63 3.87 11.17 -1.35
C ASP A 63 4.51 10.15 -2.30
N CYS A 64 5.65 9.62 -1.91
CA CYS A 64 6.30 8.51 -2.59
C CYS A 64 6.43 7.38 -1.57
N HIS A 65 5.89 6.23 -1.86
CA HIS A 65 5.96 5.09 -0.96
C HIS A 65 6.39 3.82 -1.67
N TYR A 66 6.96 2.93 -0.88
CA TYR A 66 7.41 1.60 -1.29
C TYR A 66 7.11 0.62 -0.17
N LYS A 67 6.65 -0.57 -0.53
CA LYS A 67 6.45 -1.72 0.37
C LYS A 67 6.99 -2.98 -0.27
N PHE A 68 7.71 -3.77 0.50
CA PHE A 68 8.22 -5.07 0.11
C PHE A 68 7.76 -6.13 1.09
N LEU A 69 7.31 -7.25 0.57
CA LEU A 69 6.88 -8.43 1.32
C LEU A 69 7.61 -9.65 0.80
N TYR A 70 8.15 -10.45 1.71
CA TYR A 70 8.79 -11.71 1.37
C TYR A 70 8.43 -12.78 2.40
N SER A 71 8.10 -13.99 1.96
CA SER A 71 8.02 -15.15 2.81
C SER A 71 8.53 -16.39 2.13
N SER A 72 9.07 -17.30 2.92
CA SER A 72 9.48 -18.62 2.51
C SER A 72 9.15 -19.64 3.60
N LEU A 73 8.80 -20.84 3.21
CA LEU A 73 8.58 -21.98 4.10
C LEU A 73 9.57 -23.09 3.78
N ILE A 74 9.95 -23.87 4.81
CA ILE A 74 10.73 -25.09 4.60
C ILE A 74 9.76 -26.19 4.18
N ASN A 75 9.88 -26.64 2.95
CA ASN A 75 9.12 -27.79 2.47
C ASN A 75 9.75 -29.09 3.01
N LYS A 76 9.10 -29.68 4.04
CA LYS A 76 9.56 -30.91 4.68
C LYS A 76 9.38 -32.17 3.82
N ASN A 77 8.61 -32.08 2.73
CA ASN A 77 8.33 -33.21 1.85
C ASN A 77 9.39 -33.40 0.76
N ASN A 78 10.27 -32.43 0.57
CA ASN A 78 11.38 -32.53 -0.38
C ASN A 78 12.64 -33.05 0.31
N ILE A 79 13.29 -34.03 -0.32
CA ILE A 79 14.60 -34.56 0.11
C ILE A 79 15.58 -33.39 0.13
N GLY A 80 15.92 -32.87 1.34
CA GLY A 80 16.89 -31.80 1.49
C GLY A 80 16.45 -30.52 2.18
N ASN A 81 15.25 -30.45 2.79
CA ASN A 81 14.75 -29.26 3.52
C ASN A 81 14.96 -27.95 2.72
N GLN A 82 14.50 -27.91 1.48
CA GLN A 82 14.67 -26.73 0.63
C GLN A 82 13.67 -25.62 1.03
N TRP A 83 14.18 -24.38 1.08
CA TRP A 83 13.36 -23.19 1.24
C TRP A 83 12.55 -22.95 -0.02
N GLU A 84 11.23 -22.95 0.10
CA GLU A 84 10.32 -22.64 -0.98
C GLU A 84 9.72 -21.25 -0.73
N GLU A 85 9.86 -20.35 -1.71
CA GLU A 85 9.24 -19.03 -1.67
C GLU A 85 7.73 -19.18 -1.73
N THR A 86 7.01 -18.56 -0.82
CA THR A 86 5.55 -18.65 -0.72
C THR A 86 4.85 -17.33 -0.96
N ASN A 87 5.56 -16.21 -0.88
CA ASN A 87 5.06 -14.89 -1.27
C ASN A 87 6.21 -13.95 -1.58
N PHE A 88 6.00 -13.17 -2.64
CA PHE A 88 6.88 -12.09 -3.05
C PHE A 88 6.01 -10.96 -3.59
N GLU A 89 6.02 -9.82 -2.91
CA GLU A 89 5.25 -8.64 -3.32
C GLU A 89 6.13 -7.40 -3.27
N ILE A 90 6.08 -6.62 -4.33
CA ILE A 90 6.62 -5.26 -4.35
C ILE A 90 5.46 -4.34 -4.71
N ASN A 91 5.21 -3.37 -3.86
CA ASN A 91 4.24 -2.31 -4.09
C ASN A 91 4.95 -0.96 -4.00
N GLY A 92 4.64 -0.06 -4.91
CA GLY A 92 5.18 1.30 -4.90
C GLY A 92 4.19 2.27 -5.49
N GLY A 93 4.25 3.52 -5.06
CA GLY A 93 3.35 4.53 -5.57
C GLY A 93 3.88 5.94 -5.40
N LEU A 94 3.35 6.79 -6.27
CA LEU A 94 3.54 8.23 -6.24
C LEU A 94 2.17 8.88 -6.18
N LYS A 95 2.00 9.86 -5.30
CA LYS A 95 0.77 10.63 -5.20
C LYS A 95 1.11 12.10 -5.10
N MET A 96 0.32 12.92 -5.76
CA MET A 96 0.39 14.37 -5.73
C MET A 96 -0.97 14.93 -5.36
N ASP A 97 -1.05 15.64 -4.25
CA ASP A 97 -2.25 16.37 -3.81
C ASP A 97 -2.03 17.87 -4.03
N TYR A 98 -2.98 18.52 -4.70
CA TYR A 98 -3.03 19.98 -4.82
C TYR A 98 -3.97 20.54 -3.75
N LEU A 99 -3.57 21.62 -3.05
CA LEU A 99 -4.31 22.23 -1.93
C LEU A 99 -4.71 21.20 -0.87
N GLN A 100 -3.73 20.39 -0.41
CA GLN A 100 -4.00 19.21 0.43
C GLN A 100 -4.75 19.52 1.73
N TYR A 101 -4.65 20.75 2.26
CA TYR A 101 -5.37 21.18 3.47
C TYR A 101 -6.69 21.89 3.16
N GLY A 102 -7.02 22.10 1.89
CA GLY A 102 -8.28 22.67 1.45
C GLY A 102 -9.47 21.74 1.72
N LYS A 103 -10.68 22.30 1.70
CA LYS A 103 -11.93 21.52 1.77
C LYS A 103 -12.07 20.58 0.57
N TYR A 104 -11.60 21.03 -0.60
CA TYR A 104 -11.51 20.28 -1.85
C TYR A 104 -10.04 20.20 -2.28
N SER A 105 -9.56 19.01 -2.53
CA SER A 105 -8.18 18.75 -2.92
C SER A 105 -8.14 17.80 -4.11
N PRO A 106 -7.87 18.29 -5.33
CA PRO A 106 -7.62 17.40 -6.47
C PRO A 106 -6.31 16.66 -6.27
N PHE A 107 -6.23 15.43 -6.78
CA PHE A 107 -5.04 14.61 -6.69
C PHE A 107 -4.83 13.75 -7.93
N LEU A 108 -3.56 13.43 -8.16
CA LEU A 108 -3.10 12.43 -9.11
C LEU A 108 -2.30 11.38 -8.37
N ALA A 109 -2.39 10.12 -8.77
CA ALA A 109 -1.55 9.06 -8.22
C ALA A 109 -1.23 8.02 -9.30
N CYS A 110 -0.10 7.33 -9.11
CA CYS A 110 0.31 6.19 -9.88
C CYS A 110 0.77 5.12 -8.88
N GLU A 111 0.30 3.90 -9.04
CA GLU A 111 0.63 2.77 -8.19
C GLU A 111 1.13 1.61 -9.06
N MET A 112 2.07 0.83 -8.54
CA MET A 112 2.64 -0.34 -9.16
C MET A 112 2.68 -1.47 -8.15
N LEU A 113 2.23 -2.65 -8.56
CA LEU A 113 2.21 -3.86 -7.75
C LEU A 113 2.72 -5.04 -8.55
N THR A 114 3.59 -5.86 -7.98
CA THR A 114 3.95 -7.18 -8.50
C THR A 114 3.70 -8.22 -7.40
N ASN A 115 2.94 -9.25 -7.72
CA ASN A 115 2.71 -10.40 -6.84
C ASN A 115 2.21 -11.59 -7.65
N LYS A 116 3.10 -12.49 -8.01
CA LYS A 116 2.78 -13.69 -8.80
C LYS A 116 1.81 -14.64 -8.09
N TYR A 117 1.86 -14.70 -6.76
CA TYR A 117 0.97 -15.55 -5.94
C TYR A 117 -0.48 -15.03 -5.88
N LYS A 118 -0.68 -13.73 -6.18
CA LYS A 118 -2.00 -13.13 -6.39
C LYS A 118 -2.41 -13.08 -7.87
N GLY A 119 -1.60 -13.69 -8.75
CA GLY A 119 -1.88 -13.78 -10.18
C GLY A 119 -1.39 -12.58 -11.01
N TYR A 120 -0.48 -11.74 -10.48
CA TYR A 120 0.05 -10.58 -11.21
C TYR A 120 1.55 -10.67 -11.42
N ASN A 121 2.00 -10.60 -12.66
CA ASN A 121 3.40 -10.28 -12.97
C ASN A 121 3.65 -8.79 -12.68
N LEU A 122 2.75 -7.94 -13.17
CA LEU A 122 2.78 -6.49 -12.96
C LEU A 122 1.37 -5.91 -13.07
N LYS A 123 0.98 -5.11 -12.09
CA LYS A 123 -0.21 -4.27 -12.16
C LYS A 123 0.22 -2.82 -12.01
N MET A 124 -0.25 -1.95 -12.89
CA MET A 124 -0.06 -0.51 -12.85
C MET A 124 -1.42 0.18 -12.81
N SER A 125 -1.56 1.17 -11.93
CA SER A 125 -2.79 1.93 -11.78
C SER A 125 -2.48 3.42 -11.84
N GLY A 126 -3.16 4.12 -12.75
CA GLY A 126 -3.18 5.58 -12.81
C GLY A 126 -4.49 6.11 -12.25
N LEU A 127 -4.44 7.13 -11.41
CA LEU A 127 -5.58 7.67 -10.70
C LEU A 127 -5.63 9.18 -10.79
N ALA A 128 -6.84 9.72 -11.09
CA ALA A 128 -7.11 11.15 -11.05
C ALA A 128 -8.41 11.38 -10.29
N GLY A 129 -8.44 12.31 -9.33
CA GLY A 129 -9.61 12.46 -8.50
C GLY A 129 -9.62 13.69 -7.62
N PHE A 130 -10.65 13.74 -6.77
CA PHE A 130 -10.86 14.80 -5.80
C PHE A 130 -11.12 14.21 -4.42
N LYS A 131 -10.55 14.83 -3.41
CA LYS A 131 -10.81 14.57 -2.00
C LYS A 131 -11.65 15.71 -1.42
N TYR A 132 -12.70 15.35 -0.70
CA TYR A 132 -13.53 16.26 0.07
C TYR A 132 -13.33 15.99 1.56
N ARG A 133 -12.96 17.02 2.32
CA ARG A 133 -12.84 16.94 3.77
C ARG A 133 -14.19 17.25 4.40
N ILE A 134 -14.77 16.24 5.06
CA ILE A 134 -16.08 16.34 5.70
C ILE A 134 -15.92 17.07 7.04
N TYR A 135 -14.98 16.62 7.86
CA TYR A 135 -14.76 17.16 9.21
C TYR A 135 -13.31 17.00 9.61
N VAL A 136 -12.70 18.09 10.07
CA VAL A 136 -11.29 18.12 10.48
C VAL A 136 -11.15 18.96 11.73
N ILE A 137 -10.63 18.35 12.80
CA ILE A 137 -10.09 19.04 13.96
C ILE A 137 -8.59 18.72 13.99
N PRO A 138 -7.71 19.72 13.83
CA PRO A 138 -6.27 19.50 13.82
C PRO A 138 -5.82 18.66 15.02
N SER A 139 -4.99 17.65 14.76
CA SER A 139 -4.43 16.71 15.74
C SER A 139 -5.44 15.80 16.45
N ILE A 140 -6.76 15.88 16.18
CA ILE A 140 -7.79 15.05 16.78
C ILE A 140 -8.42 14.13 15.75
N CYS A 141 -8.99 14.68 14.68
CA CYS A 141 -9.64 13.86 13.66
C CYS A 141 -9.52 14.47 12.25
N ASP A 142 -9.56 13.60 11.25
CA ASP A 142 -9.62 13.96 9.82
C ASP A 142 -10.54 12.93 9.11
N TYR A 143 -11.76 13.36 8.80
CA TYR A 143 -12.74 12.57 8.09
C TYR A 143 -12.89 13.12 6.69
N SER A 144 -12.65 12.28 5.70
CA SER A 144 -12.71 12.68 4.31
C SER A 144 -13.27 11.57 3.43
N ILE A 145 -13.79 11.96 2.29
CA ILE A 145 -14.15 11.06 1.21
C ILE A 145 -13.46 11.54 -0.06
N SER A 146 -12.96 10.60 -0.86
CA SER A 146 -12.43 10.95 -2.18
C SER A 146 -13.07 10.07 -3.24
N ALA A 147 -13.19 10.65 -4.44
CA ALA A 147 -13.61 9.95 -5.64
C ALA A 147 -12.53 10.10 -6.70
N ALA A 148 -12.23 9.04 -7.42
CA ALA A 148 -11.23 9.04 -8.48
C ALA A 148 -11.67 8.16 -9.64
N PHE A 149 -11.26 8.57 -10.83
CA PHE A 149 -11.20 7.69 -12.00
C PHE A 149 -9.88 6.93 -11.95
N VAL A 150 -9.93 5.63 -12.20
CA VAL A 150 -8.80 4.71 -12.14
C VAL A 150 -8.69 4.01 -13.48
N TYR A 151 -7.49 4.02 -14.02
CA TYR A 151 -7.09 3.16 -15.14
C TYR A 151 -6.13 2.11 -14.61
N ASP A 152 -6.52 0.85 -14.69
CA ASP A 152 -5.71 -0.32 -14.33
C ASP A 152 -5.21 -1.01 -15.59
N TRP A 153 -3.91 -1.22 -15.67
CA TRP A 153 -3.27 -2.14 -16.60
C TRP A 153 -2.66 -3.30 -15.79
N THR A 154 -2.95 -4.54 -16.21
CA THR A 154 -2.49 -5.72 -15.49
C THR A 154 -1.91 -6.73 -16.45
N ASP A 155 -0.67 -7.15 -16.21
CA ASP A 155 -0.05 -8.32 -16.80
C ASP A 155 -0.26 -9.51 -15.83
N PHE A 156 -1.12 -10.45 -16.22
CA PHE A 156 -1.45 -11.60 -15.40
C PHE A 156 -0.40 -12.70 -15.58
N THR A 157 -0.19 -13.49 -14.51
CA THR A 157 0.66 -14.69 -14.55
C THR A 157 0.07 -15.75 -15.48
N ASP A 158 -1.26 -15.83 -15.56
CA ASP A 158 -1.98 -16.70 -16.47
C ASP A 158 -2.20 -15.98 -17.82
N SER A 159 -1.51 -16.43 -18.85
CA SER A 159 -1.58 -15.87 -20.21
C SER A 159 -2.94 -16.10 -20.91
N THR A 160 -3.84 -16.88 -20.33
CA THR A 160 -5.18 -17.09 -20.89
C THR A 160 -6.14 -15.94 -20.58
N VAL A 161 -5.78 -15.05 -19.64
CA VAL A 161 -6.57 -13.87 -19.28
C VAL A 161 -6.38 -12.76 -20.31
N LEU A 162 -7.41 -12.50 -21.11
CA LEU A 162 -7.36 -11.59 -22.25
C LEU A 162 -7.51 -10.11 -21.90
N LEU A 163 -8.05 -9.76 -20.71
CA LEU A 163 -8.36 -8.38 -20.35
C LEU A 163 -7.27 -7.79 -19.45
N ASN A 164 -6.35 -7.09 -20.07
CA ASN A 164 -5.25 -6.43 -19.38
C ASN A 164 -5.57 -5.02 -18.91
N ASN A 165 -6.67 -4.42 -19.37
CA ASN A 165 -7.04 -3.04 -19.08
C ASN A 165 -8.42 -2.97 -18.44
N ASN A 166 -8.56 -2.17 -17.40
CA ASN A 166 -9.85 -1.89 -16.79
C ASN A 166 -9.96 -0.42 -16.36
N TYR A 167 -11.16 0.14 -16.53
CA TYR A 167 -11.50 1.47 -16.05
C TYR A 167 -12.43 1.33 -14.85
N ARG A 168 -12.08 1.97 -13.74
CA ARG A 168 -12.83 1.90 -12.49
C ARG A 168 -13.14 3.29 -11.95
N ILE A 169 -14.20 3.38 -11.18
CA ILE A 169 -14.47 4.52 -10.30
C ILE A 169 -14.04 4.09 -8.91
N SER A 170 -13.27 4.90 -8.21
CA SER A 170 -12.83 4.59 -6.84
C SER A 170 -13.48 5.58 -5.88
N ILE A 171 -14.25 5.08 -4.92
CA ILE A 171 -14.81 5.84 -3.81
C ILE A 171 -14.04 5.45 -2.55
N ARG A 172 -13.52 6.45 -1.81
CA ARG A 172 -12.55 6.23 -0.73
C ARG A 172 -12.90 7.03 0.52
N PRO A 173 -13.77 6.54 1.40
CA PRO A 173 -13.91 7.09 2.74
C PRO A 173 -12.62 6.85 3.54
N LYS A 174 -12.20 7.88 4.26
CA LYS A 174 -11.07 7.85 5.20
C LYS A 174 -11.52 8.41 6.54
N ILE A 175 -11.19 7.68 7.59
CA ILE A 175 -11.38 8.09 8.98
C ILE A 175 -10.00 8.07 9.64
N LYS A 176 -9.61 9.19 10.22
CA LYS A 176 -8.47 9.26 11.12
C LYS A 176 -8.95 9.88 12.42
N GLN A 177 -8.79 9.16 13.53
CA GLN A 177 -9.26 9.55 14.85
C GLN A 177 -8.18 9.30 15.88
N ARG A 178 -7.78 10.33 16.60
CA ARG A 178 -6.95 10.21 17.80
C ARG A 178 -7.83 9.74 18.94
N LEU A 179 -7.56 8.55 19.46
CA LEU A 179 -8.32 7.93 20.57
C LEU A 179 -7.76 8.36 21.91
N THR A 180 -6.42 8.43 22.03
CA THR A 180 -5.70 8.95 23.19
C THR A 180 -4.53 9.81 22.72
N GLU A 181 -3.74 10.36 23.63
CA GLU A 181 -2.54 11.14 23.28
C GLU A 181 -1.53 10.34 22.44
N ASN A 182 -1.48 9.03 22.63
CA ASN A 182 -0.52 8.15 21.99
C ASN A 182 -1.15 7.17 20.99
N LEU A 183 -2.48 7.07 20.92
CA LEU A 183 -3.18 6.09 20.09
C LEU A 183 -4.04 6.77 19.04
N THR A 184 -3.82 6.42 17.77
CA THR A 184 -4.59 6.92 16.62
C THR A 184 -5.16 5.74 15.84
N LEU A 185 -6.46 5.79 15.57
CA LEU A 185 -7.13 4.89 14.62
C LEU A 185 -7.15 5.53 13.23
N VAL A 186 -6.78 4.77 12.23
CA VAL A 186 -6.92 5.15 10.82
C VAL A 186 -7.66 4.04 10.10
N ASN A 187 -8.74 4.38 9.42
CA ASN A 187 -9.40 3.47 8.47
C ASN A 187 -9.43 4.13 7.11
N LEU A 188 -9.13 3.35 6.09
CA LEU A 188 -9.21 3.73 4.68
C LEU A 188 -9.84 2.57 3.93
N THR A 189 -10.99 2.82 3.35
CA THR A 189 -11.71 1.83 2.53
C THR A 189 -11.77 2.31 1.09
N PHE A 190 -11.66 1.40 0.15
CA PHE A 190 -11.80 1.62 -1.28
C PHE A 190 -12.94 0.75 -1.78
N TYR A 191 -13.87 1.33 -2.51
CA TYR A 191 -14.85 0.62 -3.33
C TYR A 191 -14.61 1.01 -4.78
N GLN A 192 -14.29 0.03 -5.62
CA GLN A 192 -13.81 0.25 -6.99
C GLN A 192 -14.57 -0.60 -8.00
N PRO A 193 -15.81 -0.23 -8.38
CA PRO A 193 -16.52 -0.87 -9.47
C PRO A 193 -15.88 -0.55 -10.83
N SER A 194 -15.90 -1.52 -11.74
CA SER A 194 -15.55 -1.32 -13.15
C SER A 194 -16.61 -0.47 -13.83
N VAL A 195 -16.17 0.45 -14.69
CA VAL A 195 -17.09 1.29 -15.49
C VAL A 195 -17.80 0.47 -16.56
N LEU A 196 -17.13 -0.57 -17.06
CA LEU A 196 -17.68 -1.43 -18.13
C LEU A 196 -18.68 -2.47 -17.57
N ASP A 197 -18.52 -2.86 -16.30
CA ASP A 197 -19.37 -3.84 -15.65
C ASP A 197 -19.38 -3.60 -14.14
N PHE A 198 -20.41 -2.98 -13.62
CA PHE A 198 -20.56 -2.69 -12.19
C PHE A 198 -20.62 -3.94 -11.30
N GLY A 199 -20.87 -5.12 -11.88
CA GLY A 199 -20.75 -6.42 -11.19
C GLY A 199 -19.31 -6.83 -10.92
N ASP A 200 -18.34 -6.27 -11.64
CA ASP A 200 -16.91 -6.41 -11.37
C ASP A 200 -16.46 -5.28 -10.46
N TYR A 201 -16.29 -5.57 -9.17
CA TYR A 201 -15.84 -4.58 -8.19
C TYR A 201 -14.80 -5.16 -7.23
N ILE A 202 -14.00 -4.25 -6.69
CA ILE A 202 -12.99 -4.53 -5.66
C ILE A 202 -13.37 -3.71 -4.43
N ILE A 203 -13.32 -4.35 -3.25
CA ILE A 203 -13.36 -3.66 -1.96
C ILE A 203 -12.02 -3.91 -1.28
N ASN A 204 -11.40 -2.84 -0.81
CA ASN A 204 -10.15 -2.91 -0.06
C ASN A 204 -10.28 -2.03 1.18
N SER A 205 -10.12 -2.60 2.37
CA SER A 205 -10.28 -1.88 3.63
C SER A 205 -9.08 -2.12 4.51
N THR A 206 -8.42 -1.06 4.92
CA THR A 206 -7.30 -1.09 5.86
C THR A 206 -7.68 -0.33 7.12
N THR A 207 -7.68 -1.04 8.24
CA THR A 207 -7.82 -0.45 9.58
C THR A 207 -6.47 -0.54 10.28
N LYS A 208 -5.95 0.59 10.73
CA LYS A 208 -4.66 0.68 11.40
C LYS A 208 -4.79 1.36 12.76
N LEU A 209 -4.23 0.73 13.79
CA LEU A 209 -4.00 1.32 15.10
C LEU A 209 -2.52 1.73 15.18
N GLN A 210 -2.27 3.01 15.34
CA GLN A 210 -0.95 3.60 15.42
C GLN A 210 -0.67 4.03 16.85
N THR A 211 0.29 3.40 17.51
CA THR A 211 0.68 3.72 18.89
C THR A 211 2.02 4.44 18.87
N LYS A 212 2.05 5.64 19.40
CA LYS A 212 3.28 6.42 19.58
C LYS A 212 4.02 5.92 20.82
N ILE A 213 5.21 5.33 20.63
CA ILE A 213 6.09 4.87 21.72
C ILE A 213 7.01 6.01 22.16
N THR A 214 7.65 6.67 21.18
CA THR A 214 8.48 7.87 21.42
C THR A 214 8.13 8.96 20.41
N LYS A 215 8.85 10.09 20.43
CA LYS A 215 8.65 11.16 19.43
C LYS A 215 8.87 10.67 17.99
N LYS A 216 9.73 9.67 17.79
CA LYS A 216 10.12 9.16 16.47
C LYS A 216 9.71 7.70 16.22
N LEU A 217 9.44 6.91 17.27
CA LEU A 217 9.12 5.49 17.16
C LEU A 217 7.63 5.25 17.35
N PHE A 218 7.04 4.51 16.44
CA PHE A 218 5.63 4.11 16.46
C PHE A 218 5.52 2.58 16.32
N LEU A 219 4.48 2.01 16.92
CA LEU A 219 4.01 0.66 16.69
C LEU A 219 2.70 0.76 15.91
N ASP A 220 2.65 0.14 14.75
CA ASP A 220 1.47 0.10 13.89
C ASP A 220 0.92 -1.33 13.87
N LEU A 221 -0.37 -1.49 14.19
CA LEU A 221 -1.14 -2.72 14.01
C LEU A 221 -2.12 -2.48 12.88
N ALA A 222 -2.02 -3.24 11.78
CA ALA A 222 -2.89 -3.08 10.62
C ALA A 222 -3.67 -4.37 10.36
N PHE A 223 -4.94 -4.20 9.99
CA PHE A 223 -5.81 -5.24 9.48
C PHE A 223 -6.31 -4.79 8.12
N CYS A 224 -6.00 -5.59 7.10
CA CYS A 224 -6.37 -5.33 5.72
C CYS A 224 -7.33 -6.44 5.24
N TYR A 225 -8.41 -6.04 4.62
CA TYR A 225 -9.37 -6.92 3.98
C TYR A 225 -9.50 -6.53 2.52
N GLU A 226 -9.31 -7.49 1.62
CA GLU A 226 -9.51 -7.34 0.19
C GLU A 226 -10.59 -8.31 -0.28
N TYR A 227 -11.54 -7.81 -1.06
CA TYR A 227 -12.56 -8.60 -1.74
C TYR A 227 -12.59 -8.26 -3.21
N ARG A 228 -12.70 -9.29 -4.06
CA ARG A 228 -12.90 -9.17 -5.50
C ARG A 228 -14.12 -9.94 -5.91
N SER A 229 -15.04 -9.28 -6.56
CA SER A 229 -16.24 -9.94 -7.12
C SER A 229 -15.89 -10.88 -8.26
N ARG A 230 -14.81 -10.60 -8.99
CA ARG A 230 -14.24 -11.44 -10.05
C ARG A 230 -12.78 -11.74 -9.76
N VAL A 231 -12.40 -12.99 -9.92
CA VAL A 231 -11.02 -13.48 -9.77
C VAL A 231 -10.47 -13.91 -11.13
N PRO A 232 -9.13 -13.86 -11.33
CA PRO A 232 -8.51 -14.20 -12.61
C PRO A 232 -8.81 -15.62 -13.09
N SER A 233 -8.91 -16.58 -12.18
CA SER A 233 -9.31 -17.96 -12.44
C SER A 233 -9.94 -18.59 -11.19
N GLU A 234 -10.58 -19.77 -11.32
CA GLU A 234 -11.22 -20.50 -10.23
C GLU A 234 -10.25 -20.90 -9.10
N ASN A 235 -8.95 -20.89 -9.38
CA ASN A 235 -7.92 -21.19 -8.37
C ASN A 235 -7.70 -20.05 -7.36
N TYR A 236 -8.20 -18.84 -7.66
CA TYR A 236 -8.05 -17.67 -6.78
C TYR A 236 -9.31 -17.46 -5.93
N LYS A 237 -9.10 -17.12 -4.67
CA LYS A 237 -10.20 -16.78 -3.75
C LYS A 237 -10.64 -15.33 -3.93
N HIS A 238 -11.90 -15.08 -3.62
CA HIS A 238 -12.49 -13.75 -3.62
C HIS A 238 -12.03 -12.87 -2.45
N HIS A 239 -11.57 -13.49 -1.36
CA HIS A 239 -11.21 -12.82 -0.11
C HIS A 239 -9.74 -13.03 0.21
N ASP A 240 -9.06 -11.94 0.55
CA ASP A 240 -7.74 -11.94 1.17
C ASP A 240 -7.78 -11.14 2.47
N ILE A 241 -7.22 -11.72 3.53
CA ILE A 241 -7.08 -11.07 4.83
C ILE A 241 -5.59 -10.99 5.16
N HIS A 242 -5.17 -9.81 5.56
CA HIS A 242 -3.80 -9.53 5.91
C HIS A 242 -3.75 -8.76 7.23
N SER A 243 -3.03 -9.31 8.22
CA SER A 243 -2.79 -8.67 9.50
C SER A 243 -1.30 -8.40 9.65
N GLU A 244 -0.95 -7.19 10.05
CA GLU A 244 0.44 -6.71 10.10
C GLU A 244 0.73 -6.06 11.44
N ILE A 245 1.91 -6.34 11.98
CA ILE A 245 2.52 -5.65 13.11
C ILE A 245 3.84 -5.07 12.61
N SER A 246 4.02 -3.77 12.73
CA SER A 246 5.23 -3.10 12.27
C SER A 246 5.70 -1.99 13.21
N PHE A 247 7.02 -1.87 13.33
CA PHE A 247 7.67 -0.72 13.95
C PHE A 247 8.01 0.30 12.87
N ARG A 248 7.66 1.56 13.12
CA ARG A 248 7.88 2.68 12.20
C ARG A 248 8.71 3.76 12.86
N LEU A 249 9.78 4.17 12.16
CA LEU A 249 10.60 5.33 12.52
C LEU A 249 10.20 6.50 11.63
N LYS A 250 9.95 7.65 12.24
CA LYS A 250 9.64 8.92 11.57
C LYS A 250 10.75 9.94 11.83
N PHE A 251 11.22 10.60 10.76
CA PHE A 251 12.30 11.59 10.78
C PHE A 251 11.81 12.94 10.24
#